data_bc5f2e10a823f7d8dc3a349a1aba1b9d
#
_entry.id   bc5f2e10a823f7d8dc3a349a1aba1b9d
#
_cell.length_a   1.000
_cell.length_b   1.000
_cell.length_c   1.000
_cell.angle_alpha   90.00
_cell.angle_beta   90.00
_cell.angle_gamma   90.00
#
_symmetry.space_group_name_H-M   'P 1'
#
loop_
_entity.id
_entity.type
_entity.pdbx_description
1 polymer ?
#
loop_
_entity_poly.entity_id
_entity_poly.type
_entity_poly.pdbx_seq_one_letter_code
_entity_poly.pdbx_strand_id
1 'polypeptide(L)'
;MNKYLEGEEIPVDMLKKAIRRGTLDVEFFPVLCGTALGNTGIKLLLDAVVDYLPAPSDIESIKGVDMNGEPIERHPSDSQPFSALAFKVMTDPFVGKLTFFRVYSGHISGGSYVLNATKN
;
A
#
# COMPACT_ATOMS: atom_id res chain seq x y z
N MET A 1 10.69 19.60 -15.30
CA MET A 1 10.03 20.81 -15.80
C MET A 1 10.90 21.57 -16.80
N ASN A 2 12.18 21.80 -16.54
CA ASN A 2 13.07 22.54 -17.44
C ASN A 2 13.14 21.92 -18.85
N LYS A 3 13.33 20.60 -18.98
CA LYS A 3 13.37 19.91 -20.28
C LYS A 3 12.13 20.13 -21.14
N TYR A 4 10.94 20.16 -20.52
CA TYR A 4 9.70 20.46 -21.25
C TYR A 4 9.66 21.90 -21.76
N LEU A 5 10.11 22.84 -20.95
CA LEU A 5 10.17 24.26 -21.33
C LEU A 5 11.21 24.54 -22.41
N GLU A 6 12.27 23.75 -22.46
CA GLU A 6 13.34 23.82 -23.44
C GLU A 6 13.02 23.06 -24.73
N GLY A 7 11.84 22.41 -24.80
CA GLY A 7 11.40 21.63 -25.97
C GLY A 7 12.18 20.33 -26.19
N GLU A 8 12.88 19.84 -25.15
CA GLU A 8 13.58 18.56 -25.22
C GLU A 8 12.61 17.38 -25.11
N GLU A 9 12.97 16.25 -25.74
CA GLU A 9 12.24 15.00 -25.58
C GLU A 9 12.39 14.46 -24.16
N ILE A 10 11.25 14.15 -23.53
CA ILE A 10 11.23 13.62 -22.17
C ILE A 10 11.19 12.10 -22.23
N PRO A 11 12.21 11.39 -21.70
CA PRO A 11 12.20 9.93 -21.63
C PRO A 11 11.03 9.38 -20.80
N VAL A 12 10.45 8.26 -21.24
CA VAL A 12 9.30 7.62 -20.56
C VAL A 12 9.60 7.30 -19.09
N ASP A 13 10.83 6.87 -18.79
CA ASP A 13 11.23 6.59 -17.41
C ASP A 13 11.20 7.82 -16.50
N MET A 14 11.54 8.98 -17.05
CA MET A 14 11.47 10.24 -16.32
C MET A 14 10.01 10.64 -16.06
N LEU A 15 9.14 10.44 -17.04
CA LEU A 15 7.69 10.65 -16.92
C LEU A 15 7.09 9.74 -15.84
N LYS A 16 7.39 8.43 -15.88
CA LYS A 16 6.93 7.47 -14.88
C LYS A 16 7.37 7.85 -13.47
N LYS A 17 8.62 8.25 -13.28
CA LYS A 17 9.15 8.72 -11.99
C LYS A 17 8.42 9.97 -11.50
N ALA A 18 8.13 10.92 -12.38
CA ALA A 18 7.39 12.13 -12.03
C ALA A 18 5.94 11.81 -11.62
N ILE A 19 5.26 10.94 -12.38
CA ILE A 19 3.90 10.48 -12.08
C ILE A 19 3.88 9.77 -10.72
N ARG A 20 4.81 8.83 -10.48
CA ARG A 20 4.91 8.14 -9.19
C ARG A 20 5.07 9.13 -8.04
N ARG A 21 6.00 10.08 -8.17
CA ARG A 21 6.23 11.06 -7.12
C ARG A 21 4.98 11.88 -6.80
N GLY A 22 4.33 12.46 -7.82
CA GLY A 22 3.11 13.24 -7.60
C GLY A 22 1.95 12.40 -7.05
N THR A 23 1.91 11.09 -7.37
CA THR A 23 0.93 10.16 -6.78
C THR A 23 1.24 9.87 -5.31
N LEU A 24 2.51 9.66 -4.95
CA LEU A 24 2.93 9.44 -3.55
C LEU A 24 2.74 10.67 -2.67
N ASP A 25 3.01 11.86 -3.24
CA ASP A 25 2.84 13.16 -2.57
C ASP A 25 1.35 13.60 -2.54
N VAL A 26 0.44 12.78 -3.13
CA VAL A 26 -1.00 13.05 -3.22
C VAL A 26 -1.32 14.36 -3.95
N GLU A 27 -0.47 14.79 -4.87
CA GLU A 27 -0.66 15.98 -5.69
C GLU A 27 -1.69 15.75 -6.82
N PHE A 28 -1.75 14.51 -7.34
CA PHE A 28 -2.74 14.09 -8.35
C PHE A 28 -2.97 12.59 -8.31
N PHE A 29 -4.04 12.15 -8.99
CA PHE A 29 -4.45 10.76 -9.08
C PHE A 29 -4.45 10.31 -10.53
N PRO A 30 -3.62 9.32 -10.93
CA PRO A 30 -3.67 8.75 -12.27
C PRO A 30 -5.02 8.10 -12.58
N VAL A 31 -5.61 8.45 -13.71
CA VAL A 31 -6.87 7.86 -14.19
C VAL A 31 -6.59 7.05 -15.45
N LEU A 32 -7.02 5.81 -15.45
CA LEU A 32 -6.88 4.89 -16.58
C LEU A 32 -8.24 4.43 -17.06
N CYS A 33 -8.35 4.15 -18.34
CA CYS A 33 -9.57 3.60 -18.94
C CYS A 33 -9.30 2.21 -19.53
N GLY A 34 -10.33 1.36 -19.51
CA GLY A 34 -10.27 0.02 -20.05
C GLY A 34 -11.62 -0.69 -19.96
N THR A 35 -11.69 -1.89 -20.45
CA THR A 35 -12.86 -2.77 -20.32
C THR A 35 -12.47 -4.12 -19.73
N ALA A 36 -13.00 -4.42 -18.55
CA ALA A 36 -12.71 -5.67 -17.86
C ALA A 36 -13.29 -6.89 -18.62
N LEU A 37 -14.50 -6.78 -19.13
CA LEU A 37 -15.13 -7.86 -19.88
C LEU A 37 -14.39 -8.18 -21.18
N GLY A 38 -13.89 -7.17 -21.87
CA GLY A 38 -13.11 -7.31 -23.10
C GLY A 38 -11.62 -7.52 -22.85
N ASN A 39 -11.17 -7.56 -21.60
CA ASN A 39 -9.78 -7.69 -21.18
C ASN A 39 -8.84 -6.65 -21.84
N THR A 40 -9.36 -5.49 -22.21
CA THR A 40 -8.60 -4.41 -22.84
C THR A 40 -8.16 -3.40 -21.78
N GLY A 41 -6.86 -3.09 -21.74
CA GLY A 41 -6.27 -2.14 -20.78
C GLY A 41 -6.00 -2.71 -19.38
N ILE A 42 -6.41 -3.94 -19.06
CA ILE A 42 -6.24 -4.53 -17.73
C ILE A 42 -4.77 -4.71 -17.37
N LYS A 43 -3.93 -5.18 -18.31
CA LYS A 43 -2.49 -5.30 -18.07
C LYS A 43 -1.86 -3.93 -17.76
N LEU A 44 -2.23 -2.90 -18.52
CA LEU A 44 -1.73 -1.54 -18.29
C LEU A 44 -2.17 -0.97 -16.94
N LEU A 45 -3.37 -1.33 -16.47
CA LEU A 45 -3.84 -0.98 -15.13
C LEU A 45 -2.99 -1.65 -14.05
N LEU A 46 -2.69 -2.95 -14.20
CA LEU A 46 -1.84 -3.67 -13.26
C LEU A 46 -0.41 -3.14 -13.25
N ASP A 47 0.14 -2.83 -14.42
CA ASP A 47 1.45 -2.18 -14.54
C ASP A 47 1.45 -0.81 -13.85
N ALA A 48 0.39 -0.01 -14.00
CA ALA A 48 0.24 1.27 -13.34
C ALA A 48 0.12 1.16 -11.80
N VAL A 49 -0.51 0.10 -11.29
CA VAL A 49 -0.54 -0.19 -9.84
C VAL A 49 0.89 -0.39 -9.32
N VAL A 50 1.70 -1.17 -10.03
CA VAL A 50 3.11 -1.43 -9.67
C VAL A 50 3.96 -0.17 -9.82
N ASP A 51 3.77 0.58 -10.90
CA ASP A 51 4.58 1.75 -11.22
C ASP A 51 4.28 2.95 -10.29
N TYR A 52 3.03 3.16 -9.87
CA TYR A 52 2.59 4.42 -9.27
C TYR A 52 2.09 4.34 -7.84
N LEU A 53 1.55 3.21 -7.37
CA LEU A 53 1.06 3.11 -6.00
C LEU A 53 2.20 2.90 -4.99
N PRO A 54 2.03 3.38 -3.74
CA PRO A 54 3.02 3.21 -2.70
C PRO A 54 3.17 1.74 -2.30
N ALA A 55 4.42 1.28 -2.19
CA ALA A 55 4.75 0.05 -1.48
C ALA A 55 4.90 0.33 0.04
N PRO A 56 4.81 -0.69 0.90
CA PRO A 56 5.09 -0.52 2.33
C PRO A 56 6.47 0.10 2.61
N SER A 57 7.46 -0.18 1.77
CA SER A 57 8.82 0.37 1.86
C SER A 57 8.95 1.85 1.49
N ASP A 58 7.94 2.44 0.85
CA ASP A 58 7.92 3.88 0.55
C ASP A 58 7.55 4.72 1.79
N ILE A 59 7.11 4.07 2.88
CA ILE A 59 6.77 4.70 4.15
C ILE A 59 7.87 4.39 5.15
N GLU A 60 8.50 5.42 5.73
CA GLU A 60 9.63 5.25 6.63
C GLU A 60 9.25 4.51 7.92
N SER A 61 8.16 4.91 8.56
CA SER A 61 7.65 4.27 9.78
C SER A 61 6.18 4.58 10.01
N ILE A 62 5.54 3.72 10.80
CA ILE A 62 4.18 3.95 11.30
C ILE A 62 4.27 4.26 12.78
N LYS A 63 3.70 5.40 13.16
CA LYS A 63 3.66 5.86 14.55
C LYS A 63 2.41 5.34 15.24
N GLY A 64 2.57 4.90 16.46
CA GLY A 64 1.50 4.41 17.31
C GLY A 64 1.83 4.63 18.77
N VAL A 65 1.04 4.02 19.65
CA VAL A 65 1.28 4.00 21.09
C VAL A 65 1.30 2.56 21.60
N ASP A 66 2.09 2.29 22.61
CA ASP A 66 2.10 1.00 23.29
C ASP A 66 0.94 0.84 24.27
N MET A 67 0.89 -0.28 25.00
CA MET A 67 -0.14 -0.55 26.01
C MET A 67 -0.10 0.43 27.20
N ASN A 68 1.01 1.14 27.40
CA ASN A 68 1.20 2.13 28.46
C ASN A 68 0.89 3.56 27.99
N GLY A 69 0.60 3.73 26.67
CA GLY A 69 0.37 5.03 26.06
C GLY A 69 1.65 5.73 25.57
N GLU A 70 2.81 5.06 25.65
CA GLU A 70 4.07 5.63 25.17
C GLU A 70 4.17 5.55 23.65
N PRO A 71 4.71 6.58 23.01
CA PRO A 71 4.86 6.60 21.56
C PRO A 71 5.85 5.54 21.08
N ILE A 72 5.43 4.75 20.09
CA ILE A 72 6.26 3.75 19.43
C ILE A 72 6.24 3.93 17.93
N GLU A 73 7.31 3.50 17.28
CA GLU A 73 7.42 3.45 15.82
C GLU A 73 7.61 2.00 15.35
N ARG A 74 7.04 1.68 14.20
CA ARG A 74 7.19 0.40 13.51
C ARG A 74 7.66 0.65 12.09
N HIS A 75 8.76 0.01 11.73
CA HIS A 75 9.28 0.05 10.36
C HIS A 75 8.75 -1.16 9.57
N PRO A 76 8.55 -1.04 8.25
CA PRO A 76 8.06 -2.13 7.40
C PRO A 76 9.18 -3.18 7.19
N SER A 77 9.40 -4.01 8.19
CA SER A 77 10.42 -5.06 8.19
C SER A 77 9.88 -6.32 8.88
N ASP A 78 10.19 -7.48 8.32
CA ASP A 78 9.78 -8.79 8.87
C ASP A 78 10.42 -9.08 10.24
N SER A 79 11.55 -8.45 10.56
CA SER A 79 12.25 -8.60 11.85
C SER A 79 11.62 -7.78 12.99
N GLN A 80 10.72 -6.87 12.67
CA GLN A 80 10.00 -6.06 13.65
C GLN A 80 8.88 -6.86 14.33
N PRO A 81 8.44 -6.48 15.53
CA PRO A 81 7.22 -7.03 16.12
C PRO A 81 6.02 -6.87 15.19
N PHE A 82 5.18 -7.92 15.16
CA PHE A 82 3.97 -7.88 14.32
C PHE A 82 3.04 -6.73 14.73
N SER A 83 2.63 -5.95 13.75
CA SER A 83 1.57 -4.96 13.90
C SER A 83 0.72 -4.90 12.63
N ALA A 84 -0.59 -4.82 12.82
CA ALA A 84 -1.54 -4.81 11.71
C ALA A 84 -2.82 -4.06 12.10
N LEU A 85 -3.54 -3.57 11.09
CA LEU A 85 -4.87 -2.98 11.24
C LEU A 85 -5.91 -3.87 10.57
N ALA A 86 -6.87 -4.35 11.33
CA ALA A 86 -8.06 -5.01 10.81
C ALA A 86 -9.02 -3.94 10.25
N PHE A 87 -9.32 -3.99 8.95
CA PHE A 87 -10.11 -2.95 8.28
C PHE A 87 -11.41 -3.46 7.67
N LYS A 88 -11.59 -4.77 7.56
CA LYS A 88 -12.81 -5.35 6.98
C LYS A 88 -13.11 -6.71 7.60
N VAL A 89 -14.38 -6.91 7.94
CA VAL A 89 -14.91 -8.22 8.34
C VAL A 89 -16.03 -8.61 7.38
N MET A 90 -16.01 -9.85 6.90
CA MET A 90 -17.08 -10.40 6.08
C MET A 90 -17.38 -11.83 6.51
N THR A 91 -18.55 -12.33 6.16
CA THR A 91 -18.93 -13.72 6.40
C THR A 91 -18.86 -14.50 5.09
N ASP A 92 -18.15 -15.60 5.14
CA ASP A 92 -18.08 -16.56 4.03
C ASP A 92 -18.89 -17.80 4.40
N PRO A 93 -19.72 -18.35 3.48
CA PRO A 93 -20.58 -19.51 3.77
C PRO A 93 -19.81 -20.78 4.14
N PHE A 94 -18.55 -20.93 3.70
CA PHE A 94 -17.76 -22.13 3.90
C PHE A 94 -16.73 -22.00 5.02
N VAL A 95 -16.12 -20.84 5.14
CA VAL A 95 -15.01 -20.58 6.08
C VAL A 95 -15.49 -19.86 7.36
N GLY A 96 -16.67 -19.26 7.30
CA GLY A 96 -17.21 -18.48 8.41
C GLY A 96 -16.77 -17.03 8.38
N LYS A 97 -16.35 -16.49 9.52
CA LYS A 97 -15.95 -15.09 9.62
C LYS A 97 -14.52 -14.88 9.13
N LEU A 98 -14.38 -14.05 8.10
CA LEU A 98 -13.11 -13.60 7.56
C LEU A 98 -12.82 -12.18 8.01
N THR A 99 -11.65 -11.97 8.59
CA THR A 99 -11.16 -10.64 8.97
C THR A 99 -9.96 -10.29 8.11
N PHE A 100 -10.10 -9.23 7.32
CA PHE A 100 -9.01 -8.70 6.50
C PHE A 100 -8.22 -7.68 7.31
N PHE A 101 -6.91 -7.83 7.31
CA PHE A 101 -6.02 -6.91 7.99
C PHE A 101 -4.82 -6.54 7.10
N ARG A 102 -4.30 -5.35 7.30
CA ARG A 102 -3.08 -4.87 6.65
C ARG A 102 -1.93 -4.96 7.64
N VAL A 103 -0.92 -5.73 7.28
CA VAL A 103 0.31 -5.83 8.06
C VAL A 103 1.16 -4.59 7.82
N TYR A 104 1.62 -3.96 8.88
CA TYR A 104 2.51 -2.81 8.86
C TYR A 104 3.94 -3.17 9.23
N SER A 105 4.14 -4.14 10.11
CA SER A 105 5.45 -4.64 10.49
C SER A 105 5.37 -6.09 10.94
N GLY A 106 6.52 -6.77 10.91
CA GLY A 106 6.63 -8.17 11.29
C GLY A 106 5.90 -9.12 10.33
N HIS A 107 5.78 -10.36 10.74
CA HIS A 107 5.06 -11.39 10.00
C HIS A 107 4.18 -12.21 10.94
N ILE A 108 3.19 -12.90 10.37
CA ILE A 108 2.31 -13.83 11.08
C ILE A 108 2.25 -15.16 10.33
N SER A 109 2.30 -16.26 11.09
CA SER A 109 2.13 -17.61 10.53
C SER A 109 0.74 -18.15 10.80
N GLY A 110 0.24 -19.01 9.92
CA GLY A 110 -1.02 -19.71 10.15
C GLY A 110 -1.01 -20.47 11.49
N GLY A 111 -2.11 -20.37 12.24
CA GLY A 111 -2.23 -20.97 13.58
C GLY A 111 -1.61 -20.16 14.71
N SER A 112 -1.04 -19.00 14.42
CA SER A 112 -0.49 -18.09 15.45
C SER A 112 -1.60 -17.32 16.16
N TYR A 113 -1.30 -16.86 17.38
CA TYR A 113 -2.15 -15.94 18.13
C TYR A 113 -1.64 -14.52 18.01
N VAL A 114 -2.55 -13.57 17.98
CA VAL A 114 -2.25 -12.14 18.00
C VAL A 114 -3.06 -11.44 19.09
N LEU A 115 -2.49 -10.41 19.66
CA LEU A 115 -3.18 -9.55 20.62
C LEU A 115 -4.13 -8.61 19.88
N ASN A 116 -5.39 -8.57 20.31
CA ASN A 116 -6.33 -7.55 19.88
C ASN A 116 -6.23 -6.34 20.83
N ALA A 117 -5.40 -5.36 20.47
CA ALA A 117 -5.15 -4.19 21.31
C ALA A 117 -6.41 -3.30 21.56
N THR A 118 -7.48 -3.51 20.82
CA THR A 118 -8.76 -2.77 21.03
C THR A 118 -9.63 -3.40 22.13
N LYS A 119 -9.51 -4.72 22.34
CA LYS A 119 -10.39 -5.48 23.24
C LYS A 119 -9.67 -6.12 24.43
N ASN A 120 -8.34 -6.07 24.45
CA ASN A 120 -7.48 -6.81 25.41
C ASN A 120 -7.78 -8.30 25.46
#